data_43cfd0f10b1061bd870edd04014c1980
#
_entry.id   43cfd0f10b1061bd870edd04014c1980
#
_cell.length_a   1.000
_cell.length_b   1.000
_cell.length_c   1.000
_cell.angle_alpha   90.00
_cell.angle_beta   90.00
_cell.angle_gamma   90.00
#
_symmetry.space_group_name_H-M   'P 1'
#
loop_
_entity.id
_entity.type
_entity.pdbx_description
1 polymer ?
#
loop_
_entity_poly.entity_id
_entity_poly.type
_entity_poly.pdbx_seq_one_letter_code
_entity_poly.pdbx_strand_id
1 'polypeptide(L)'
;MNIITKEPHRNSVSLANTTGFTDSGTADVNTSLNASMLSDDRRAGAYLFASVRNRDNYDRNDDGFSDIPKVASQIAGFRAYYKTGAYSKLTFEYHHINDFRRGGDHLERPPHESDITEQARHSINGGGLQFDLFTPNQRHKIGVYASYQDVRRESYYGTDKNPDAYGKTSDNTLVAGAQYTYRMHKFLFLPAHLTFGMEYNRNNLHDRMLGYDRDMRQMSCTYGGYVQNEWESERLNFVIGARIDKNNRIGNPVFSPRANIRYTPVRNVILRAGYTSGYRAPQAYDEDLHVNAVGGNVSLIVLDPDLKPEYSNSFTLSADLYRNTGKVQLNLLAEGFYTSLDDVFFLEERAPDSEGNLIFMRTNARGATVRGINFEAKAALDPDNYIQAGYTYQRSTYKEAMSWSTGASQAKEKRMLRSPDHYGYVSLNGSPAKSLSASVYGTFSGSMLVPHYFENPDDDRLKETPCFFDLGIKLSYDIALTRRVTMQVSGGVKNVLDSFQKDIDRGKTKDAGYIYGPAFPRTFHFGVRFTM
;
A
#
# COMPACT_ATOMS: atom_id res chain seq x y z
N MET A 1 -8.44 0.97 -2.61
CA MET A 1 -7.60 1.58 -3.66
C MET A 1 -7.92 0.89 -4.99
N ASN A 2 -8.19 1.62 -6.08
CA ASN A 2 -8.46 1.05 -7.40
C ASN A 2 -7.27 1.38 -8.30
N ILE A 3 -6.53 0.37 -8.77
CA ILE A 3 -5.37 0.54 -9.64
C ILE A 3 -5.79 0.21 -11.06
N ILE A 4 -5.80 1.22 -11.93
CA ILE A 4 -6.08 1.05 -13.35
C ILE A 4 -4.75 0.91 -14.08
N THR A 5 -4.51 -0.26 -14.65
CA THR A 5 -3.30 -0.53 -15.43
C THR A 5 -3.40 0.11 -16.81
N LYS A 6 -2.25 0.55 -17.35
CA LYS A 6 -2.18 1.17 -18.67
C LYS A 6 -2.53 0.17 -19.77
N GLU A 7 -3.35 0.59 -20.72
CA GLU A 7 -3.52 -0.12 -21.99
C GLU A 7 -2.62 0.52 -23.06
N PRO A 8 -2.03 -0.25 -23.97
CA PRO A 8 -1.22 0.28 -25.05
C PRO A 8 -2.09 1.10 -26.02
N HIS A 9 -1.68 2.32 -26.30
CA HIS A 9 -2.33 3.19 -27.28
C HIS A 9 -1.46 3.43 -28.51
N ARG A 10 -0.17 3.13 -28.43
CA ARG A 10 0.84 3.22 -29.49
C ARG A 10 1.96 2.23 -29.22
N ASN A 11 2.70 1.89 -30.28
CA ASN A 11 3.95 1.16 -30.14
C ASN A 11 4.98 2.07 -29.48
N SER A 12 5.62 1.58 -28.44
CA SER A 12 6.67 2.32 -27.72
C SER A 12 7.55 1.40 -26.92
N VAL A 13 8.80 1.79 -26.73
CA VAL A 13 9.76 1.12 -25.84
C VAL A 13 10.42 2.17 -24.97
N SER A 14 10.56 1.88 -23.70
CA SER A 14 11.27 2.74 -22.75
C SER A 14 12.21 1.91 -21.89
N LEU A 15 13.50 2.22 -21.94
CA LEU A 15 14.55 1.68 -21.06
C LEU A 15 15.01 2.79 -20.13
N ALA A 16 14.99 2.56 -18.84
CA ALA A 16 15.43 3.53 -17.85
C ALA A 16 16.36 2.89 -16.82
N ASN A 17 17.40 3.62 -16.45
CA ASN A 17 18.24 3.33 -15.30
C ASN A 17 18.19 4.53 -14.34
N THR A 18 18.11 4.25 -13.05
CA THR A 18 18.23 5.26 -12.00
C THR A 18 19.16 4.71 -10.93
N THR A 19 20.19 5.46 -10.61
CA THR A 19 21.15 5.14 -9.56
C THR A 19 21.11 6.22 -8.49
N GLY A 20 20.93 5.82 -7.24
CA GLY A 20 20.95 6.68 -6.08
C GLY A 20 22.16 6.36 -5.19
N PHE A 21 22.70 7.36 -4.51
CA PHE A 21 23.76 7.23 -3.53
C PHE A 21 23.39 8.02 -2.29
N THR A 22 23.51 7.38 -1.13
CA THR A 22 23.45 8.08 0.15
C THR A 22 24.72 8.91 0.37
N ASP A 23 24.72 9.72 1.39
CA ASP A 23 25.92 10.47 1.83
C ASP A 23 27.10 9.56 2.22
N SER A 24 26.84 8.35 2.73
CA SER A 24 27.84 7.31 3.00
C SER A 24 28.30 6.51 1.76
N GLY A 25 27.73 6.78 0.58
CA GLY A 25 28.06 6.09 -0.66
C GLY A 25 27.27 4.80 -0.91
N THR A 26 26.30 4.44 -0.06
CA THR A 26 25.44 3.27 -0.29
C THR A 26 24.65 3.43 -1.59
N ALA A 27 24.73 2.45 -2.48
CA ALA A 27 24.13 2.49 -3.80
C ALA A 27 22.74 1.84 -3.85
N ASP A 28 21.84 2.44 -4.63
CA ASP A 28 20.51 1.90 -5.01
C ASP A 28 20.36 2.03 -6.53
N VAL A 29 20.50 0.92 -7.25
CA VAL A 29 20.45 0.87 -8.71
C VAL A 29 19.17 0.18 -9.17
N ASN A 30 18.40 0.86 -10.01
CA ASN A 30 17.19 0.32 -10.60
C ASN A 30 17.19 0.49 -12.12
N THR A 31 17.08 -0.63 -12.84
CA THR A 31 16.92 -0.64 -14.29
C THR A 31 15.55 -1.19 -14.65
N SER A 32 14.82 -0.50 -15.52
CA SER A 32 13.49 -0.90 -15.94
C SER A 32 13.30 -0.82 -17.45
N LEU A 33 12.58 -1.80 -17.98
CA LEU A 33 12.15 -1.88 -19.38
C LEU A 33 10.63 -1.89 -19.43
N ASN A 34 10.06 -1.06 -20.31
CA ASN A 34 8.63 -1.06 -20.61
C ASN A 34 8.45 -1.04 -22.12
N ALA A 35 7.56 -1.88 -22.64
CA ALA A 35 7.25 -1.92 -24.06
C ALA A 35 5.75 -2.05 -24.27
N SER A 36 5.21 -1.27 -25.20
CA SER A 36 3.83 -1.33 -25.67
C SER A 36 3.82 -1.73 -27.14
N MET A 37 3.03 -2.73 -27.46
CA MET A 37 2.84 -3.22 -28.83
C MET A 37 1.35 -3.21 -29.15
N LEU A 38 1.02 -2.81 -30.35
CA LEU A 38 -0.35 -2.69 -30.82
C LEU A 38 -0.43 -3.21 -32.27
N SER A 39 -1.41 -4.06 -32.58
CA SER A 39 -1.67 -4.47 -33.95
C SER A 39 -2.19 -3.30 -34.79
N ASP A 40 -1.98 -3.32 -36.12
CA ASP A 40 -2.40 -2.24 -37.01
C ASP A 40 -3.90 -1.99 -36.97
N ASP A 41 -4.70 -3.03 -36.82
CA ASP A 41 -6.16 -2.97 -36.67
C ASP A 41 -6.62 -2.62 -35.25
N ARG A 42 -5.68 -2.47 -34.30
CA ARG A 42 -5.92 -2.20 -32.86
C ARG A 42 -6.83 -3.23 -32.19
N ARG A 43 -6.90 -4.44 -32.71
CA ARG A 43 -7.66 -5.54 -32.11
C ARG A 43 -6.87 -6.26 -31.03
N ALA A 44 -5.54 -6.28 -31.13
CA ALA A 44 -4.64 -6.84 -30.15
C ALA A 44 -3.66 -5.79 -29.64
N GLY A 45 -3.35 -5.87 -28.37
CA GLY A 45 -2.30 -5.05 -27.76
C GLY A 45 -1.66 -5.78 -26.59
N ALA A 46 -0.37 -5.50 -26.38
CA ALA A 46 0.40 -6.03 -25.27
C ALA A 46 1.27 -4.95 -24.63
N TYR A 47 1.34 -4.97 -23.31
CA TYR A 47 2.26 -4.18 -22.50
C TYR A 47 3.18 -5.14 -21.74
N LEU A 48 4.48 -4.99 -21.95
CA LEU A 48 5.54 -5.74 -21.30
C LEU A 48 6.25 -4.84 -20.31
N PHE A 49 6.63 -5.37 -19.16
CA PHE A 49 7.44 -4.66 -18.18
C PHE A 49 8.45 -5.59 -17.53
N ALA A 50 9.61 -5.04 -17.24
CA ALA A 50 10.64 -5.70 -16.44
C ALA A 50 11.37 -4.67 -15.59
N SER A 51 11.83 -5.08 -14.41
CA SER A 51 12.66 -4.23 -13.54
C SER A 51 13.63 -5.10 -12.74
N VAL A 52 14.85 -4.60 -12.60
CA VAL A 52 15.89 -5.18 -11.74
C VAL A 52 16.38 -4.07 -10.81
N ARG A 53 16.31 -4.30 -9.51
CA ARG A 53 16.78 -3.37 -8.49
C ARG A 53 17.75 -4.07 -7.55
N ASN A 54 18.89 -3.43 -7.32
CA ASN A 54 19.85 -3.81 -6.29
C ASN A 54 20.12 -2.59 -5.42
N ARG A 55 19.99 -2.77 -4.12
CA ARG A 55 20.31 -1.78 -3.12
C ARG A 55 21.13 -2.43 -2.03
N ASP A 56 22.26 -1.83 -1.70
CA ASP A 56 23.06 -2.25 -0.56
C ASP A 56 22.39 -1.84 0.76
N ASN A 57 22.78 -2.49 1.84
CA ASN A 57 22.34 -2.12 3.18
C ASN A 57 22.93 -0.76 3.58
N TYR A 58 22.25 -0.12 4.51
CA TYR A 58 22.69 1.14 5.10
C TYR A 58 22.64 1.03 6.62
N ASP A 59 23.78 1.28 7.25
CA ASP A 59 23.97 1.45 8.68
C ASP A 59 24.17 2.94 8.94
N ARG A 60 23.27 3.58 9.66
CA ARG A 60 23.27 5.02 9.87
C ARG A 60 24.16 5.44 11.03
N ASN A 61 24.20 4.62 12.05
CA ASN A 61 24.85 4.94 13.32
C ASN A 61 26.21 4.25 13.50
N ASP A 62 26.65 3.51 12.47
CA ASP A 62 27.93 2.79 12.39
C ASP A 62 28.11 1.81 13.57
N ASP A 63 27.04 1.06 13.89
CA ASP A 63 27.04 0.07 14.95
C ASP A 63 27.23 -1.38 14.43
N GLY A 64 27.34 -1.55 13.11
CA GLY A 64 27.47 -2.84 12.44
C GLY A 64 26.15 -3.52 12.12
N PHE A 65 25.01 -2.92 12.50
CA PHE A 65 23.67 -3.42 12.20
C PHE A 65 22.99 -2.50 11.17
N SER A 66 22.40 -3.10 10.13
CA SER A 66 21.72 -2.31 9.11
C SER A 66 20.41 -1.70 9.64
N ASP A 67 20.20 -0.40 9.41
CA ASP A 67 18.92 0.30 9.63
C ASP A 67 18.04 0.23 8.39
N ILE A 68 18.65 0.10 7.20
CA ILE A 68 17.95 -0.15 5.95
C ILE A 68 18.49 -1.46 5.35
N PRO A 69 17.62 -2.45 5.07
CA PRO A 69 18.07 -3.75 4.59
C PRO A 69 18.61 -3.70 3.17
N LYS A 70 19.50 -4.64 2.84
CA LYS A 70 19.88 -4.97 1.47
C LYS A 70 18.66 -5.49 0.70
N VAL A 71 18.54 -5.08 -0.57
CA VAL A 71 17.46 -5.51 -1.47
C VAL A 71 18.01 -5.97 -2.80
N ALA A 72 17.54 -7.11 -3.30
CA ALA A 72 17.71 -7.55 -4.67
C ALA A 72 16.35 -8.00 -5.21
N SER A 73 15.80 -7.27 -6.17
CA SER A 73 14.44 -7.50 -6.68
C SER A 73 14.45 -7.60 -8.20
N GLN A 74 13.75 -8.60 -8.73
CA GLN A 74 13.55 -8.81 -10.15
C GLN A 74 12.06 -8.98 -10.41
N ILE A 75 11.55 -8.20 -11.33
CA ILE A 75 10.14 -8.20 -11.72
C ILE A 75 10.07 -8.32 -13.22
N ALA A 76 9.23 -9.22 -13.73
CA ALA A 76 8.91 -9.29 -15.15
C ALA A 76 7.44 -9.67 -15.31
N GLY A 77 6.78 -9.12 -16.32
CA GLY A 77 5.40 -9.44 -16.58
C GLY A 77 4.89 -8.82 -17.86
N PHE A 78 3.65 -9.18 -18.16
CA PHE A 78 2.95 -8.59 -19.30
C PHE A 78 1.45 -8.56 -19.06
N ARG A 79 0.79 -7.68 -19.80
CA ARG A 79 -0.65 -7.61 -19.95
C ARG A 79 -0.98 -7.51 -21.43
N ALA A 80 -1.82 -8.41 -21.91
CA ALA A 80 -2.26 -8.44 -23.30
C ALA A 80 -3.78 -8.41 -23.38
N TYR A 81 -4.31 -7.83 -24.43
CA TYR A 81 -5.72 -7.90 -24.72
C TYR A 81 -5.95 -8.31 -26.19
N TYR A 82 -7.11 -8.92 -26.41
CA TYR A 82 -7.63 -9.21 -27.72
C TYR A 82 -9.13 -8.87 -27.80
N LYS A 83 -9.51 -8.03 -28.75
CA LYS A 83 -10.91 -7.73 -29.05
C LYS A 83 -11.50 -8.88 -29.87
N THR A 84 -12.24 -9.76 -29.21
CA THR A 84 -12.86 -10.94 -29.84
C THR A 84 -14.02 -10.55 -30.78
N GLY A 85 -14.55 -9.34 -30.63
CA GLY A 85 -15.57 -8.73 -31.47
C GLY A 85 -15.59 -7.22 -31.30
N ALA A 86 -16.54 -6.55 -31.96
CA ALA A 86 -16.70 -5.09 -31.86
C ALA A 86 -17.03 -4.62 -30.42
N TYR A 87 -17.64 -5.49 -29.63
CA TYR A 87 -18.13 -5.18 -28.30
C TYR A 87 -17.61 -6.13 -27.22
N SER A 88 -16.58 -6.92 -27.53
CA SER A 88 -16.02 -7.87 -26.59
C SER A 88 -14.51 -7.83 -26.56
N LYS A 89 -13.95 -7.97 -25.35
CA LYS A 89 -12.51 -7.91 -25.08
C LYS A 89 -12.11 -9.00 -24.09
N LEU A 90 -11.08 -9.75 -24.43
CA LEU A 90 -10.38 -10.66 -23.54
C LEU A 90 -9.09 -9.99 -23.10
N THR A 91 -8.80 -9.99 -21.81
CA THR A 91 -7.55 -9.48 -21.24
C THR A 91 -6.88 -10.60 -20.45
N PHE A 92 -5.59 -10.76 -20.64
CA PHE A 92 -4.75 -11.71 -19.92
C PHE A 92 -3.55 -10.97 -19.34
N GLU A 93 -3.18 -11.30 -18.10
CA GLU A 93 -2.00 -10.75 -17.44
C GLU A 93 -1.24 -11.82 -16.68
N TYR A 94 0.08 -11.65 -16.63
CA TYR A 94 0.97 -12.49 -15.84
C TYR A 94 2.16 -11.65 -15.35
N HIS A 95 2.60 -11.95 -14.14
CA HIS A 95 3.85 -11.41 -13.61
C HIS A 95 4.57 -12.43 -12.73
N HIS A 96 5.89 -12.29 -12.73
CA HIS A 96 6.80 -12.98 -11.83
C HIS A 96 7.61 -11.94 -11.06
N ILE A 97 7.72 -12.13 -9.74
CA ILE A 97 8.51 -11.29 -8.85
C ILE A 97 9.43 -12.21 -8.04
N ASN A 98 10.72 -11.90 -8.05
CA ASN A 98 11.71 -12.49 -7.16
C ASN A 98 12.28 -11.35 -6.31
N ASP A 99 11.98 -11.34 -5.01
CA ASP A 99 12.36 -10.26 -4.08
C ASP A 99 13.15 -10.84 -2.92
N PHE A 100 14.37 -10.36 -2.72
CA PHE A 100 15.25 -10.71 -1.62
C PHE A 100 15.53 -9.49 -0.77
N ARG A 101 15.37 -9.64 0.53
CA ARG A 101 15.69 -8.62 1.54
C ARG A 101 16.45 -9.25 2.68
N ARG A 102 17.45 -8.53 3.19
CA ARG A 102 18.20 -8.94 4.37
C ARG A 102 18.68 -7.73 5.15
N GLY A 103 18.37 -7.70 6.44
CA GLY A 103 18.84 -6.75 7.45
C GLY A 103 19.51 -7.47 8.60
N GLY A 104 20.19 -6.74 9.46
CA GLY A 104 20.92 -7.23 10.60
C GLY A 104 22.42 -6.97 10.46
N ASP A 105 23.24 -7.79 11.09
CA ASP A 105 24.69 -7.76 11.05
C ASP A 105 25.28 -8.84 10.15
N HIS A 106 26.60 -8.79 9.89
CA HIS A 106 27.37 -9.80 9.16
C HIS A 106 26.69 -10.30 7.88
N LEU A 107 26.22 -9.37 7.02
CA LEU A 107 25.44 -9.69 5.82
C LEU A 107 26.21 -10.50 4.77
N GLU A 108 27.53 -10.63 4.91
CA GLU A 108 28.42 -11.46 4.09
C GLU A 108 28.41 -12.95 4.47
N ARG A 109 27.89 -13.29 5.67
CA ARG A 109 27.85 -14.67 6.21
C ARG A 109 26.48 -15.30 6.02
N PRO A 110 26.34 -16.63 6.18
CA PRO A 110 25.04 -17.27 6.33
C PRO A 110 24.20 -16.59 7.44
N PRO A 111 22.86 -16.52 7.32
CA PRO A 111 22.03 -15.79 8.31
C PRO A 111 22.18 -16.32 9.75
N HIS A 112 22.35 -17.63 9.93
CA HIS A 112 22.53 -18.25 11.25
C HIS A 112 23.93 -18.07 11.87
N GLU A 113 24.81 -17.30 11.23
CA GLU A 113 26.11 -16.89 11.79
C GLU A 113 26.10 -15.42 12.24
N SER A 114 24.96 -14.73 12.09
CA SER A 114 24.76 -13.35 12.51
C SER A 114 24.18 -13.30 13.93
N ASP A 115 24.46 -12.22 14.66
CA ASP A 115 23.89 -12.00 15.99
C ASP A 115 22.40 -11.63 15.91
N ILE A 116 22.00 -10.83 14.90
CA ILE A 116 20.61 -10.56 14.54
C ILE A 116 20.50 -10.56 13.03
N THR A 117 19.57 -11.32 12.47
CA THR A 117 19.26 -11.26 11.04
C THR A 117 17.78 -11.46 10.77
N GLU A 118 17.24 -10.57 9.96
CA GLU A 118 15.96 -10.71 9.30
C GLU A 118 16.19 -10.87 7.81
N GLN A 119 15.88 -12.03 7.26
CA GLN A 119 16.01 -12.32 5.83
C GLN A 119 14.72 -12.89 5.29
N ALA A 120 14.29 -12.40 4.12
CA ALA A 120 13.18 -12.97 3.38
C ALA A 120 13.48 -13.01 1.89
N ARG A 121 13.19 -14.14 1.26
CA ARG A 121 13.20 -14.32 -0.20
C ARG A 121 11.81 -14.73 -0.64
N HIS A 122 11.18 -13.91 -1.49
CA HIS A 122 9.87 -14.18 -2.06
C HIS A 122 10.01 -14.56 -3.53
N SER A 123 9.28 -15.60 -3.94
CA SER A 123 9.02 -15.93 -5.33
C SER A 123 7.51 -15.86 -5.54
N ILE A 124 7.06 -14.92 -6.34
CA ILE A 124 5.64 -14.65 -6.55
C ILE A 124 5.32 -14.85 -8.02
N ASN A 125 4.32 -15.70 -8.31
CA ASN A 125 3.73 -15.84 -9.63
C ASN A 125 2.27 -15.42 -9.56
N GLY A 126 1.88 -14.43 -10.34
CA GLY A 126 0.52 -13.95 -10.38
C GLY A 126 0.02 -13.79 -11.80
N GLY A 127 -1.28 -14.00 -12.00
CA GLY A 127 -1.88 -13.78 -13.30
C GLY A 127 -3.39 -13.69 -13.22
N GLY A 128 -4.00 -13.21 -14.31
CA GLY A 128 -5.44 -13.04 -14.40
C GLY A 128 -5.97 -13.10 -15.82
N LEU A 129 -7.23 -13.46 -15.91
CA LEU A 129 -8.02 -13.48 -17.13
C LEU A 129 -9.30 -12.69 -16.90
N GLN A 130 -9.63 -11.78 -17.83
CA GLN A 130 -10.85 -10.99 -17.79
C GLN A 130 -11.51 -10.98 -19.16
N PHE A 131 -12.81 -11.21 -19.18
CA PHE A 131 -13.64 -11.09 -20.37
C PHE A 131 -14.71 -10.04 -20.15
N ASP A 132 -14.77 -9.03 -21.01
CA ASP A 132 -15.77 -7.98 -21.03
C ASP A 132 -16.60 -8.08 -22.30
N LEU A 133 -17.93 -8.04 -22.15
CA LEU A 133 -18.90 -8.05 -23.24
C LEU A 133 -19.91 -6.91 -23.06
N PHE A 134 -20.14 -6.15 -24.13
CA PHE A 134 -21.18 -5.14 -24.23
C PHE A 134 -22.16 -5.51 -25.34
N THR A 135 -23.42 -5.19 -25.17
CA THR A 135 -24.37 -5.27 -26.27
C THR A 135 -24.19 -4.08 -27.23
N PRO A 136 -24.56 -4.19 -28.53
CA PRO A 136 -24.46 -3.09 -29.50
C PRO A 136 -25.15 -1.80 -29.06
N ASN A 137 -26.28 -1.91 -28.34
CA ASN A 137 -26.99 -0.77 -27.77
C ASN A 137 -26.43 -0.26 -26.46
N GLN A 138 -25.29 -0.83 -25.99
CA GLN A 138 -24.59 -0.51 -24.74
C GLN A 138 -25.46 -0.57 -23.47
N ARG A 139 -26.60 -1.24 -23.53
CA ARG A 139 -27.49 -1.40 -22.37
C ARG A 139 -27.03 -2.47 -21.40
N HIS A 140 -26.37 -3.50 -21.91
CA HIS A 140 -25.91 -4.63 -21.11
C HIS A 140 -24.39 -4.71 -21.13
N LYS A 141 -23.80 -4.82 -19.96
CA LYS A 141 -22.37 -5.10 -19.79
C LYS A 141 -22.24 -6.35 -18.93
N ILE A 142 -21.46 -7.31 -19.39
CA ILE A 142 -21.04 -8.51 -18.65
C ILE A 142 -19.54 -8.47 -18.49
N GLY A 143 -19.05 -8.66 -17.28
CA GLY A 143 -17.64 -8.86 -16.98
C GLY A 143 -17.47 -10.15 -16.20
N VAL A 144 -16.51 -10.98 -16.62
CA VAL A 144 -16.11 -12.19 -15.89
C VAL A 144 -14.60 -12.15 -15.72
N TYR A 145 -14.11 -12.46 -14.54
CA TYR A 145 -12.69 -12.45 -14.26
C TYR A 145 -12.28 -13.58 -13.32
N ALA A 146 -11.04 -13.99 -13.46
CA ALA A 146 -10.36 -14.86 -12.50
C ALA A 146 -8.91 -14.42 -12.38
N SER A 147 -8.37 -14.42 -11.17
CA SER A 147 -6.96 -14.16 -10.89
C SER A 147 -6.42 -15.18 -9.89
N TYR A 148 -5.17 -15.56 -10.08
CA TYR A 148 -4.47 -16.49 -9.20
C TYR A 148 -3.09 -15.95 -8.88
N GLN A 149 -2.68 -16.10 -7.61
CA GLN A 149 -1.35 -15.77 -7.14
C GLN A 149 -0.79 -16.90 -6.28
N ASP A 150 0.45 -17.29 -6.54
CA ASP A 150 1.26 -18.22 -5.74
C ASP A 150 2.45 -17.46 -5.17
N VAL A 151 2.55 -17.40 -3.84
CA VAL A 151 3.65 -16.80 -3.10
C VAL A 151 4.40 -17.89 -2.36
N ARG A 152 5.70 -17.96 -2.57
CA ARG A 152 6.62 -18.80 -1.80
C ARG A 152 7.64 -17.91 -1.14
N ARG A 153 7.74 -18.01 0.18
CA ARG A 153 8.71 -17.28 0.98
C ARG A 153 9.64 -18.26 1.67
N GLU A 154 10.93 -18.02 1.56
CA GLU A 154 11.96 -18.57 2.43
C GLU A 154 12.44 -17.45 3.33
N SER A 155 12.43 -17.66 4.63
CA SER A 155 12.78 -16.66 5.64
C SER A 155 13.80 -17.18 6.64
N TYR A 156 14.50 -16.28 7.25
CA TYR A 156 15.26 -16.47 8.46
C TYR A 156 15.00 -15.26 9.38
N TYR A 157 14.52 -15.50 10.56
CA TYR A 157 14.27 -14.48 11.59
C TYR A 157 14.91 -14.97 12.89
N GLY A 158 16.17 -14.63 13.12
CA GLY A 158 16.92 -15.20 14.21
C GLY A 158 17.81 -14.22 14.95
N THR A 159 18.02 -14.52 16.22
CA THR A 159 18.97 -13.89 17.12
C THR A 159 19.97 -14.92 17.64
N ASP A 160 21.11 -14.46 18.16
CA ASP A 160 22.12 -15.30 18.82
C ASP A 160 22.58 -16.54 18.02
N LYS A 161 22.66 -16.37 16.67
CA LYS A 161 23.16 -17.42 15.75
C LYS A 161 22.32 -18.70 15.77
N ASN A 162 21.00 -18.58 15.97
CA ASN A 162 20.09 -19.71 16.03
C ASN A 162 20.04 -20.48 14.68
N PRO A 163 20.49 -21.76 14.60
CA PRO A 163 20.49 -22.52 13.35
C PRO A 163 19.10 -22.95 12.91
N ASP A 164 18.10 -22.89 13.79
CA ASP A 164 16.76 -23.42 13.57
C ASP A 164 15.73 -22.33 13.18
N ALA A 165 16.14 -21.05 13.13
CA ALA A 165 15.28 -19.90 12.85
C ALA A 165 14.85 -19.75 11.37
N TYR A 166 14.99 -20.82 10.57
CA TYR A 166 14.56 -20.83 9.17
C TYR A 166 13.07 -21.10 9.04
N GLY A 167 12.43 -20.36 8.13
CA GLY A 167 11.01 -20.49 7.83
C GLY A 167 10.72 -20.70 6.35
N LYS A 168 9.58 -21.32 6.07
CA LYS A 168 9.01 -21.49 4.72
C LYS A 168 7.53 -21.19 4.75
N THR A 169 7.10 -20.28 3.89
CA THR A 169 5.69 -19.92 3.71
C THR A 169 5.26 -20.23 2.29
N SER A 170 4.07 -20.79 2.14
CA SER A 170 3.35 -20.91 0.87
C SER A 170 1.98 -20.28 1.03
N ASP A 171 1.64 -19.33 0.17
CA ASP A 171 0.35 -18.66 0.15
C ASP A 171 -0.22 -18.65 -1.27
N ASN A 172 -1.42 -19.22 -1.41
CA ASN A 172 -2.11 -19.32 -2.69
C ASN A 172 -3.45 -18.58 -2.62
N THR A 173 -3.63 -17.59 -3.47
CA THR A 173 -4.86 -16.81 -3.55
C THR A 173 -5.52 -16.97 -4.91
N LEU A 174 -6.82 -17.34 -4.90
CA LEU A 174 -7.69 -17.36 -6.07
C LEU A 174 -8.86 -16.41 -5.86
N VAL A 175 -9.05 -15.50 -6.81
CA VAL A 175 -10.24 -14.63 -6.87
C VAL A 175 -10.92 -14.85 -8.21
N ALA A 176 -12.22 -15.11 -8.20
CA ALA A 176 -13.03 -15.24 -9.41
C ALA A 176 -14.36 -14.52 -9.23
N GLY A 177 -14.85 -13.87 -10.26
CA GLY A 177 -16.11 -13.13 -10.16
C GLY A 177 -16.78 -12.90 -11.50
N ALA A 178 -18.06 -12.58 -11.41
CA ALA A 178 -18.88 -12.16 -12.54
C ALA A 178 -19.72 -10.95 -12.15
N GLN A 179 -19.87 -10.03 -13.08
CA GLN A 179 -20.64 -8.82 -12.90
C GLN A 179 -21.52 -8.59 -14.14
N TYR A 180 -22.77 -8.23 -13.89
CA TYR A 180 -23.69 -7.79 -14.93
C TYR A 180 -24.24 -6.42 -14.60
N THR A 181 -24.17 -5.50 -15.56
CA THR A 181 -24.74 -4.16 -15.45
C THR A 181 -25.78 -3.93 -16.53
N TYR A 182 -26.95 -3.49 -16.12
CA TYR A 182 -28.04 -3.10 -16.98
C TYR A 182 -28.29 -1.59 -16.91
N ARG A 183 -28.15 -0.91 -18.04
CA ARG A 183 -28.43 0.52 -18.18
C ARG A 183 -29.91 0.73 -18.55
N MET A 184 -30.61 1.43 -17.69
CA MET A 184 -32.01 1.81 -17.87
C MET A 184 -32.13 3.28 -18.24
N HIS A 185 -33.01 3.62 -19.19
CA HIS A 185 -33.29 5.02 -19.52
C HIS A 185 -33.92 5.75 -18.33
N LYS A 186 -34.70 5.04 -17.53
CA LYS A 186 -35.32 5.54 -16.31
C LYS A 186 -35.60 4.38 -15.36
N PHE A 187 -35.24 4.53 -14.11
CA PHE A 187 -35.65 3.70 -13.00
C PHE A 187 -36.09 4.60 -11.85
N LEU A 188 -37.38 4.50 -11.50
CA LEU A 188 -38.10 5.39 -10.60
C LEU A 188 -38.14 6.83 -11.15
N PHE A 189 -37.12 7.63 -11.04
CA PHE A 189 -37.12 9.07 -11.34
C PHE A 189 -35.98 9.53 -12.27
N LEU A 190 -34.89 8.79 -12.40
CA LEU A 190 -33.72 9.14 -13.22
C LEU A 190 -33.24 7.97 -14.08
N PRO A 191 -32.39 8.23 -15.10
CA PRO A 191 -31.60 7.20 -15.73
C PRO A 191 -30.77 6.44 -14.67
N ALA A 192 -30.62 5.13 -14.85
CA ALA A 192 -29.99 4.31 -13.84
C ALA A 192 -29.17 3.16 -14.41
N HIS A 193 -28.17 2.73 -13.62
CA HIS A 193 -27.31 1.58 -13.89
C HIS A 193 -27.47 0.58 -12.73
N LEU A 194 -28.21 -0.50 -12.99
CA LEU A 194 -28.36 -1.58 -12.03
C LEU A 194 -27.26 -2.61 -12.25
N THR A 195 -26.49 -2.88 -11.22
CA THR A 195 -25.37 -3.82 -11.25
C THR A 195 -25.58 -4.94 -10.24
N PHE A 196 -25.43 -6.18 -10.70
CA PHE A 196 -25.34 -7.38 -9.88
C PHE A 196 -23.97 -7.99 -10.05
N GLY A 197 -23.43 -8.55 -8.99
CA GLY A 197 -22.18 -9.28 -9.08
C GLY A 197 -22.06 -10.36 -8.02
N MET A 198 -21.21 -11.33 -8.34
CA MET A 198 -20.80 -12.38 -7.43
C MET A 198 -19.28 -12.53 -7.48
N GLU A 199 -18.70 -12.92 -6.36
CA GLU A 199 -17.26 -13.09 -6.20
C GLU A 199 -16.96 -14.26 -5.28
N TYR A 200 -15.98 -15.03 -5.65
CA TYR A 200 -15.37 -16.06 -4.85
C TYR A 200 -13.92 -15.68 -4.58
N ASN A 201 -13.53 -15.68 -3.31
CA ASN A 201 -12.14 -15.46 -2.89
C ASN A 201 -11.71 -16.63 -2.01
N ARG A 202 -10.57 -17.23 -2.32
CA ARG A 202 -9.93 -18.28 -1.52
C ARG A 202 -8.47 -17.94 -1.31
N ASN A 203 -8.05 -17.91 -0.06
CA ASN A 203 -6.65 -17.85 0.34
C ASN A 203 -6.30 -19.12 1.13
N ASN A 204 -5.16 -19.72 0.80
CA ASN A 204 -4.65 -20.92 1.48
C ASN A 204 -3.19 -20.68 1.85
N LEU A 205 -2.96 -20.48 3.13
CA LEU A 205 -1.68 -20.17 3.74
C LEU A 205 -1.13 -21.37 4.51
N HIS A 206 0.15 -21.68 4.33
CA HIS A 206 0.92 -22.59 5.15
C HIS A 206 2.25 -21.94 5.51
N ASP A 207 2.44 -21.62 6.78
CA ASP A 207 3.64 -20.99 7.32
C ASP A 207 4.30 -21.92 8.34
N ARG A 208 5.58 -22.20 8.13
CA ARG A 208 6.37 -23.12 8.99
C ARG A 208 7.66 -22.47 9.42
N MET A 209 7.88 -22.46 10.73
CA MET A 209 9.11 -22.05 11.40
C MET A 209 9.35 -23.05 12.55
N LEU A 210 9.88 -24.22 12.21
CA LEU A 210 9.92 -25.36 13.14
C LEU A 210 10.83 -25.12 14.34
N GLY A 211 11.85 -24.28 14.22
CA GLY A 211 12.69 -23.86 15.34
C GLY A 211 11.95 -23.00 16.39
N TYR A 212 10.76 -22.52 16.07
CA TYR A 212 9.85 -21.81 16.99
C TYR A 212 8.55 -22.59 17.21
N ASP A 213 8.55 -23.91 16.98
CA ASP A 213 7.37 -24.79 17.07
C ASP A 213 6.13 -24.26 16.31
N ARG A 214 6.38 -23.59 15.19
CA ARG A 214 5.34 -22.94 14.39
C ARG A 214 5.05 -23.71 13.10
N ASP A 215 3.88 -24.34 13.01
CA ASP A 215 3.29 -24.92 11.79
C ASP A 215 1.84 -24.43 11.67
N MET A 216 1.65 -23.29 10.99
CA MET A 216 0.35 -22.66 10.86
C MET A 216 -0.25 -22.94 9.48
N ARG A 217 -1.45 -23.51 9.45
CA ARG A 217 -2.25 -23.74 8.24
C ARG A 217 -3.56 -22.98 8.33
N GLN A 218 -3.83 -22.18 7.33
CA GLN A 218 -5.03 -21.37 7.31
C GLN A 218 -5.65 -21.39 5.92
N MET A 219 -6.95 -21.68 5.86
CA MET A 219 -7.76 -21.50 4.66
C MET A 219 -8.87 -20.49 4.96
N SER A 220 -8.94 -19.45 4.14
CA SER A 220 -10.02 -18.47 4.17
C SER A 220 -10.75 -18.49 2.83
N CYS A 221 -12.06 -18.74 2.86
CA CYS A 221 -12.91 -18.74 1.67
C CYS A 221 -14.09 -17.79 1.89
N THR A 222 -14.29 -16.90 0.93
CA THR A 222 -15.42 -15.95 0.96
C THR A 222 -16.23 -16.08 -0.31
N TYR A 223 -17.54 -16.23 -0.17
CA TYR A 223 -18.54 -16.13 -1.23
C TYR A 223 -19.28 -14.83 -1.03
N GLY A 224 -19.19 -13.91 -1.98
CA GLY A 224 -19.80 -12.61 -1.94
C GLY A 224 -20.83 -12.43 -3.06
N GLY A 225 -21.95 -11.80 -2.73
CA GLY A 225 -22.93 -11.34 -3.70
C GLY A 225 -23.28 -9.88 -3.45
N TYR A 226 -23.43 -9.07 -4.49
CA TYR A 226 -23.77 -7.67 -4.32
C TYR A 226 -24.75 -7.18 -5.38
N VAL A 227 -25.52 -6.19 -4.98
CA VAL A 227 -26.40 -5.42 -5.86
C VAL A 227 -26.18 -3.94 -5.61
N GLN A 228 -26.19 -3.16 -6.67
CA GLN A 228 -26.05 -1.72 -6.61
C GLN A 228 -26.88 -1.08 -7.71
N ASN A 229 -27.52 0.04 -7.39
CA ASN A 229 -28.10 0.92 -8.39
C ASN A 229 -27.47 2.30 -8.29
N GLU A 230 -27.09 2.84 -9.44
CA GLU A 230 -26.59 4.20 -9.61
C GLU A 230 -27.59 4.99 -10.45
N TRP A 231 -28.09 6.11 -9.92
CA TRP A 231 -28.91 7.08 -10.64
C TRP A 231 -28.06 8.26 -11.06
N GLU A 232 -28.19 8.68 -12.29
CA GLU A 232 -27.32 9.68 -12.89
C GLU A 232 -28.12 10.80 -13.52
N SER A 233 -27.73 12.05 -13.20
CA SER A 233 -28.15 13.25 -13.91
C SER A 233 -27.00 14.27 -13.96
N GLU A 234 -27.19 15.37 -14.67
CA GLU A 234 -26.18 16.44 -14.75
C GLU A 234 -25.80 17.01 -13.38
N ARG A 235 -26.75 17.10 -12.45
CA ARG A 235 -26.56 17.72 -11.15
C ARG A 235 -26.50 16.76 -9.99
N LEU A 236 -27.16 15.63 -10.12
CA LEU A 236 -27.33 14.69 -9.01
C LEU A 236 -27.01 13.28 -9.46
N ASN A 237 -26.01 12.67 -8.83
CA ASN A 237 -25.74 11.23 -8.97
C ASN A 237 -25.81 10.63 -7.58
N PHE A 238 -26.48 9.52 -7.44
CA PHE A 238 -26.43 8.79 -6.19
C PHE A 238 -26.42 7.28 -6.40
N VAL A 239 -25.77 6.60 -5.49
CA VAL A 239 -25.54 5.16 -5.51
C VAL A 239 -26.05 4.58 -4.20
N ILE A 240 -26.85 3.53 -4.32
CA ILE A 240 -27.21 2.68 -3.18
C ILE A 240 -26.82 1.25 -3.55
N GLY A 241 -26.15 0.57 -2.64
CA GLY A 241 -25.76 -0.82 -2.84
C GLY A 241 -25.64 -1.58 -1.54
N ALA A 242 -25.64 -2.88 -1.67
CA ALA A 242 -25.42 -3.80 -0.56
C ALA A 242 -24.64 -5.01 -1.04
N ARG A 243 -23.79 -5.54 -0.16
CA ARG A 243 -23.04 -6.78 -0.35
C ARG A 243 -23.33 -7.72 0.82
N ILE A 244 -23.45 -9.00 0.52
CA ILE A 244 -23.52 -10.08 1.50
C ILE A 244 -22.33 -11.00 1.25
N ASP A 245 -21.55 -11.25 2.29
CA ASP A 245 -20.40 -12.15 2.27
C ASP A 245 -20.60 -13.29 3.26
N LYS A 246 -20.34 -14.52 2.83
CA LYS A 246 -20.17 -15.67 3.70
C LYS A 246 -18.73 -16.10 3.68
N ASN A 247 -18.03 -15.87 4.79
CA ASN A 247 -16.66 -16.33 5.02
C ASN A 247 -16.71 -17.59 5.89
N ASN A 248 -15.85 -18.58 5.60
CA ASN A 248 -15.79 -19.84 6.36
C ASN A 248 -15.28 -19.67 7.81
N ARG A 249 -14.65 -18.55 8.13
CA ARG A 249 -14.14 -18.24 9.47
C ARG A 249 -15.12 -17.39 10.30
N ILE A 250 -16.27 -17.04 9.73
CA ILE A 250 -17.30 -16.22 10.37
C ILE A 250 -18.61 -17.02 10.41
N GLY A 251 -19.20 -17.13 11.60
CA GLY A 251 -20.42 -17.92 11.83
C GLY A 251 -21.59 -17.47 10.95
N ASN A 252 -21.87 -16.16 10.91
CA ASN A 252 -22.99 -15.56 10.17
C ASN A 252 -22.51 -14.82 8.92
N PRO A 253 -23.36 -14.73 7.87
CA PRO A 253 -23.08 -13.85 6.73
C PRO A 253 -22.96 -12.39 7.19
N VAL A 254 -22.05 -11.64 6.57
CA VAL A 254 -21.84 -10.23 6.84
C VAL A 254 -22.56 -9.40 5.78
N PHE A 255 -23.38 -8.45 6.23
CA PHE A 255 -24.09 -7.51 5.38
C PHE A 255 -23.37 -6.16 5.39
N SER A 256 -22.97 -5.66 4.22
CA SER A 256 -22.20 -4.43 4.05
C SER A 256 -22.95 -3.47 3.11
N PRO A 257 -23.76 -2.54 3.64
CA PRO A 257 -24.43 -1.51 2.86
C PRO A 257 -23.46 -0.37 2.48
N ARG A 258 -23.81 0.31 1.37
CA ARG A 258 -23.17 1.56 0.97
C ARG A 258 -24.16 2.52 0.34
N ALA A 259 -23.92 3.82 0.54
CA ALA A 259 -24.64 4.89 -0.10
C ALA A 259 -23.70 6.05 -0.41
N ASN A 260 -23.80 6.60 -1.62
CA ASN A 260 -23.00 7.77 -2.01
C ASN A 260 -23.89 8.73 -2.79
N ILE A 261 -23.73 10.02 -2.52
CA ILE A 261 -24.39 11.09 -3.24
C ILE A 261 -23.35 12.09 -3.74
N ARG A 262 -23.50 12.51 -4.98
CA ARG A 262 -22.76 13.62 -5.59
C ARG A 262 -23.77 14.64 -6.08
N TYR A 263 -23.64 15.88 -5.61
CA TYR A 263 -24.50 16.99 -5.99
C TYR A 263 -23.67 18.14 -6.56
N THR A 264 -24.03 18.62 -7.74
CA THR A 264 -23.36 19.73 -8.44
C THR A 264 -24.33 20.91 -8.54
N PRO A 265 -24.45 21.73 -7.47
CA PRO A 265 -25.39 22.86 -7.43
C PRO A 265 -25.13 23.87 -8.55
N VAL A 266 -23.87 24.14 -8.80
CA VAL A 266 -23.37 24.98 -9.90
C VAL A 266 -22.14 24.31 -10.52
N ARG A 267 -21.81 24.65 -11.77
CA ARG A 267 -20.73 23.98 -12.55
C ARG A 267 -19.38 23.84 -11.83
N ASN A 268 -19.10 24.76 -10.92
CA ASN A 268 -17.81 24.86 -10.27
C ASN A 268 -17.77 24.29 -8.85
N VAL A 269 -18.89 23.77 -8.34
CA VAL A 269 -19.00 23.22 -6.98
C VAL A 269 -19.54 21.81 -7.05
N ILE A 270 -18.81 20.87 -6.47
CA ILE A 270 -19.24 19.48 -6.33
C ILE A 270 -19.25 19.14 -4.85
N LEU A 271 -20.39 18.75 -4.34
CA LEU A 271 -20.58 18.24 -2.99
C LEU A 271 -20.73 16.72 -3.06
N ARG A 272 -20.08 16.01 -2.12
CA ARG A 272 -20.24 14.56 -1.99
C ARG A 272 -20.50 14.19 -0.56
N ALA A 273 -21.35 13.20 -0.35
CA ALA A 273 -21.51 12.52 0.92
C ALA A 273 -21.48 11.02 0.68
N GLY A 274 -20.84 10.28 1.56
CA GLY A 274 -20.66 8.84 1.46
C GLY A 274 -20.83 8.12 2.79
N TYR A 275 -21.42 6.94 2.73
CA TYR A 275 -21.45 5.96 3.80
C TYR A 275 -21.04 4.60 3.25
N THR A 276 -20.14 3.91 3.95
CA THR A 276 -19.73 2.55 3.65
C THR A 276 -19.54 1.75 4.92
N SER A 277 -19.98 0.48 4.87
CA SER A 277 -19.67 -0.51 5.90
C SER A 277 -18.75 -1.59 5.33
N GLY A 278 -17.90 -2.15 6.16
CA GLY A 278 -16.96 -3.20 5.81
C GLY A 278 -16.59 -4.07 7.00
N TYR A 279 -15.82 -5.13 6.76
CA TYR A 279 -15.33 -6.03 7.79
C TYR A 279 -13.95 -6.60 7.45
N ARG A 280 -13.25 -7.07 8.46
CA ARG A 280 -12.01 -7.84 8.35
C ARG A 280 -12.19 -9.19 9.04
N ALA A 281 -11.89 -10.28 8.33
CA ALA A 281 -12.08 -11.63 8.86
C ALA A 281 -11.02 -11.97 9.94
N PRO A 282 -11.36 -12.84 10.93
CA PRO A 282 -10.41 -13.28 11.95
C PRO A 282 -9.44 -14.32 11.38
N GLN A 283 -8.34 -13.83 10.81
CA GLN A 283 -7.31 -14.66 10.18
C GLN A 283 -5.92 -14.07 10.44
N ALA A 284 -4.88 -14.87 10.23
CA ALA A 284 -3.52 -14.36 10.17
C ALA A 284 -3.33 -13.53 8.91
N TYR A 285 -2.63 -12.43 9.04
CA TYR A 285 -2.22 -11.53 7.97
C TYR A 285 -0.69 -11.54 7.84
N ASP A 286 -0.15 -10.91 6.81
CA ASP A 286 1.29 -10.92 6.54
C ASP A 286 2.11 -10.39 7.73
N GLU A 287 1.59 -9.38 8.43
CA GLU A 287 2.22 -8.86 9.65
C GLU A 287 2.36 -9.90 10.77
N ASP A 288 1.45 -10.89 10.84
CA ASP A 288 1.48 -11.94 11.85
C ASP A 288 2.52 -13.03 11.52
N LEU A 289 3.02 -13.04 10.31
CA LEU A 289 4.04 -13.96 9.82
C LEU A 289 5.46 -13.40 9.95
N HIS A 290 5.57 -12.13 10.29
CA HIS A 290 6.84 -11.46 10.53
C HIS A 290 7.29 -11.71 11.98
N VAL A 291 8.56 -11.99 12.15
CA VAL A 291 9.20 -12.19 13.46
C VAL A 291 10.19 -11.05 13.64
N ASN A 292 10.01 -10.27 14.69
CA ASN A 292 10.88 -9.15 15.02
C ASN A 292 11.88 -9.54 16.11
N ALA A 293 13.03 -8.88 16.12
CA ALA A 293 13.95 -8.89 17.25
C ALA A 293 13.67 -7.67 18.13
N VAL A 294 13.39 -7.89 19.41
CA VAL A 294 13.13 -6.86 20.42
C VAL A 294 13.99 -7.14 21.63
N GLY A 295 14.87 -6.20 22.01
CA GLY A 295 15.77 -6.39 23.14
C GLY A 295 16.70 -7.61 23.01
N GLY A 296 16.96 -8.08 21.77
CA GLY A 296 17.70 -9.33 21.52
C GLY A 296 16.84 -10.60 21.51
N ASN A 297 15.56 -10.52 21.86
CA ASN A 297 14.63 -11.66 21.87
C ASN A 297 13.78 -11.71 20.61
N VAL A 298 13.37 -12.91 20.23
CA VAL A 298 12.42 -13.13 19.13
C VAL A 298 11.01 -12.81 19.60
N SER A 299 10.21 -12.13 18.79
CA SER A 299 8.81 -11.88 19.07
C SER A 299 7.90 -12.60 18.06
N LEU A 300 6.92 -13.35 18.55
CA LEU A 300 5.98 -14.14 17.77
C LEU A 300 4.57 -13.62 17.96
N ILE A 301 3.80 -13.54 16.86
CA ILE A 301 2.37 -13.21 16.92
C ILE A 301 1.56 -14.49 16.80
N VAL A 302 0.66 -14.70 17.76
CA VAL A 302 -0.31 -15.80 17.78
C VAL A 302 -1.73 -15.26 17.71
N LEU A 303 -2.67 -16.03 17.16
CA LEU A 303 -4.07 -15.64 17.07
C LEU A 303 -4.84 -16.17 18.29
N ASP A 304 -5.70 -15.32 18.85
CA ASP A 304 -6.69 -15.75 19.82
C ASP A 304 -7.67 -16.73 19.14
N PRO A 305 -7.92 -17.94 19.70
CA PRO A 305 -8.90 -18.87 19.17
C PRO A 305 -10.32 -18.28 19.04
N ASP A 306 -10.67 -17.33 19.90
CA ASP A 306 -11.96 -16.65 19.95
C ASP A 306 -11.98 -15.30 19.20
N LEU A 307 -10.98 -15.04 18.36
CA LEU A 307 -10.85 -13.81 17.59
C LEU A 307 -12.10 -13.57 16.73
N LYS A 308 -12.77 -12.43 16.95
CA LYS A 308 -13.98 -12.00 16.24
C LYS A 308 -13.62 -11.19 15.00
N PRO A 309 -14.53 -11.10 13.99
CA PRO A 309 -14.35 -10.16 12.89
C PRO A 309 -14.34 -8.71 13.38
N GLU A 310 -13.47 -7.89 12.78
CA GLU A 310 -13.49 -6.45 12.95
C GLU A 310 -14.50 -5.84 11.97
N TYR A 311 -15.32 -4.88 12.42
CA TYR A 311 -16.30 -4.17 11.60
C TYR A 311 -15.97 -2.68 11.51
N SER A 312 -16.31 -2.07 10.37
CA SER A 312 -16.12 -0.65 10.15
C SER A 312 -17.38 0.01 9.58
N ASN A 313 -17.64 1.23 10.05
CA ASN A 313 -18.65 2.14 9.50
C ASN A 313 -17.97 3.48 9.22
N SER A 314 -17.96 3.92 7.96
CA SER A 314 -17.29 5.13 7.52
C SER A 314 -18.27 6.12 6.90
N PHE A 315 -18.17 7.37 7.32
CA PHE A 315 -18.90 8.52 6.78
C PHE A 315 -17.91 9.53 6.23
N THR A 316 -18.19 10.07 5.05
CA THR A 316 -17.41 11.13 4.42
C THR A 316 -18.32 12.23 3.91
N LEU A 317 -17.84 13.47 4.00
CA LEU A 317 -18.48 14.65 3.42
C LEU A 317 -17.41 15.50 2.78
N SER A 318 -17.54 15.80 1.48
CA SER A 318 -16.54 16.63 0.78
C SER A 318 -17.17 17.71 -0.09
N ALA A 319 -16.42 18.78 -0.29
CA ALA A 319 -16.72 19.87 -1.20
C ALA A 319 -15.50 20.15 -2.09
N ASP A 320 -15.69 20.08 -3.39
CA ASP A 320 -14.73 20.49 -4.42
C ASP A 320 -15.17 21.82 -5.03
N LEU A 321 -14.25 22.77 -5.08
CA LEU A 321 -14.41 24.05 -5.75
C LEU A 321 -13.43 24.15 -6.91
N TYR A 322 -13.95 24.41 -8.12
CA TYR A 322 -13.16 24.64 -9.32
C TYR A 322 -13.30 26.09 -9.76
N ARG A 323 -12.21 26.76 -10.08
CA ARG A 323 -12.24 28.13 -10.59
C ARG A 323 -11.15 28.35 -11.62
N ASN A 324 -11.55 28.93 -12.76
CA ASN A 324 -10.60 29.42 -13.76
C ASN A 324 -10.44 30.95 -13.57
N THR A 325 -9.20 31.39 -13.34
CA THR A 325 -8.85 32.80 -13.17
C THR A 325 -7.78 33.14 -14.19
N GLY A 326 -8.18 33.70 -15.32
CA GLY A 326 -7.30 33.89 -16.46
C GLY A 326 -6.77 32.57 -17.01
N LYS A 327 -5.45 32.37 -16.97
CA LYS A 327 -4.78 31.12 -17.38
C LYS A 327 -4.66 30.10 -16.28
N VAL A 328 -4.95 30.46 -15.03
CA VAL A 328 -4.77 29.58 -13.87
C VAL A 328 -6.06 28.82 -13.59
N GLN A 329 -5.96 27.50 -13.51
CA GLN A 329 -7.01 26.60 -13.03
C GLN A 329 -6.78 26.31 -11.56
N LEU A 330 -7.76 26.62 -10.72
CA LEU A 330 -7.74 26.37 -9.29
C LEU A 330 -8.69 25.22 -8.96
N ASN A 331 -8.25 24.32 -8.10
CA ASN A 331 -9.10 23.32 -7.47
C ASN A 331 -8.82 23.32 -5.97
N LEU A 332 -9.86 23.41 -5.17
CA LEU A 332 -9.83 23.31 -3.71
C LEU A 332 -10.76 22.19 -3.28
N LEU A 333 -10.25 21.25 -2.49
CA LEU A 333 -11.00 20.19 -1.86
C LEU A 333 -10.94 20.35 -0.34
N ALA A 334 -12.10 20.23 0.29
CA ALA A 334 -12.21 20.00 1.74
C ALA A 334 -13.05 18.75 1.96
N GLU A 335 -12.56 17.82 2.79
CA GLU A 335 -13.26 16.58 3.13
C GLU A 335 -13.18 16.31 4.62
N GLY A 336 -14.33 16.11 5.27
CA GLY A 336 -14.43 15.56 6.62
C GLY A 336 -14.70 14.06 6.55
N PHE A 337 -14.08 13.30 7.44
CA PHE A 337 -14.28 11.86 7.55
C PHE A 337 -14.44 11.41 9.01
N TYR A 338 -15.23 10.36 9.19
CA TYR A 338 -15.43 9.67 10.46
C TYR A 338 -15.57 8.18 10.22
N THR A 339 -14.71 7.39 10.86
CA THR A 339 -14.76 5.92 10.82
C THR A 339 -14.85 5.39 12.24
N SER A 340 -15.88 4.59 12.52
CA SER A 340 -15.99 3.78 13.73
C SER A 340 -15.58 2.34 13.41
N LEU A 341 -14.70 1.79 14.23
CA LEU A 341 -14.30 0.40 14.22
C LEU A 341 -14.86 -0.28 15.47
N ASP A 342 -15.43 -1.46 15.30
CA ASP A 342 -15.90 -2.33 16.38
C ASP A 342 -15.11 -3.64 16.36
N ASP A 343 -14.84 -4.21 17.54
CA ASP A 343 -14.02 -5.41 17.73
C ASP A 343 -12.64 -5.30 17.02
N VAL A 344 -12.00 -4.13 17.12
CA VAL A 344 -10.74 -3.82 16.41
C VAL A 344 -9.62 -4.76 16.85
N PHE A 345 -8.83 -5.24 15.88
CA PHE A 345 -7.69 -6.11 16.18
C PHE A 345 -6.61 -5.36 16.95
N PHE A 346 -6.17 -5.99 18.03
CA PHE A 346 -5.17 -5.47 18.94
C PHE A 346 -4.15 -6.56 19.27
N LEU A 347 -2.88 -6.19 19.42
CA LEU A 347 -1.83 -7.09 19.89
C LEU A 347 -1.65 -6.90 21.39
N GLU A 348 -1.89 -7.96 22.13
CA GLU A 348 -1.70 -8.01 23.58
C GLU A 348 -0.47 -8.85 23.88
N GLU A 349 0.49 -8.26 24.59
CA GLU A 349 1.67 -8.98 25.04
C GLU A 349 1.28 -10.03 26.09
N ARG A 350 1.87 -11.22 26.00
CA ARG A 350 1.68 -12.35 26.91
C ARG A 350 3.01 -12.71 27.57
N ALA A 351 2.96 -13.57 28.58
CA ALA A 351 4.16 -14.13 29.17
C ALA A 351 5.02 -14.79 28.08
N PRO A 352 6.35 -14.64 28.13
CA PRO A 352 7.25 -15.33 27.22
C PRO A 352 7.04 -16.85 27.25
N ASP A 353 7.36 -17.52 26.15
CA ASP A 353 7.37 -18.96 26.08
C ASP A 353 8.52 -19.60 26.89
N SER A 354 8.63 -20.93 26.89
CA SER A 354 9.69 -21.65 27.61
C SER A 354 11.10 -21.40 27.09
N GLU A 355 11.22 -20.83 25.87
CA GLU A 355 12.49 -20.51 25.22
C GLU A 355 12.87 -19.04 25.39
N GLY A 356 12.00 -18.25 26.04
CA GLY A 356 12.20 -16.80 26.25
C GLY A 356 11.71 -15.92 25.08
N ASN A 357 11.02 -16.49 24.08
CA ASN A 357 10.44 -15.72 22.99
C ASN A 357 9.27 -14.88 23.50
N LEU A 358 9.20 -13.62 23.06
CA LEU A 358 8.09 -12.72 23.36
C LEU A 358 6.84 -13.13 22.58
N ILE A 359 5.71 -13.28 23.26
CA ILE A 359 4.46 -13.69 22.64
C ILE A 359 3.48 -12.51 22.60
N PHE A 360 3.05 -12.14 21.40
CA PHE A 360 1.96 -11.20 21.19
C PHE A 360 0.72 -11.93 20.70
N MET A 361 -0.38 -11.85 21.43
CA MET A 361 -1.65 -12.44 21.02
C MET A 361 -2.50 -11.40 20.31
N ARG A 362 -2.92 -11.72 19.07
CA ARG A 362 -3.91 -10.92 18.36
C ARG A 362 -5.30 -11.21 18.91
N THR A 363 -5.89 -10.24 19.54
CA THR A 363 -7.21 -10.28 20.18
C THR A 363 -8.08 -9.11 19.70
N ASN A 364 -9.26 -8.94 20.25
CA ASN A 364 -10.15 -7.83 19.94
C ASN A 364 -10.19 -6.81 21.07
N ALA A 365 -9.92 -5.55 20.76
CA ALA A 365 -10.31 -4.42 21.59
C ALA A 365 -11.77 -4.01 21.28
N ARG A 366 -12.46 -3.34 22.21
CA ARG A 366 -13.88 -2.93 22.05
C ARG A 366 -14.14 -2.04 20.84
N GLY A 367 -13.13 -1.41 20.30
CA GLY A 367 -13.21 -0.64 19.08
C GLY A 367 -12.35 0.61 19.09
N ALA A 368 -12.39 1.33 17.96
CA ALA A 368 -11.64 2.55 17.75
C ALA A 368 -12.45 3.56 16.92
N THR A 369 -12.00 4.80 16.91
CA THR A 369 -12.53 5.87 16.07
C THR A 369 -11.39 6.57 15.37
N VAL A 370 -11.55 6.80 14.05
CA VAL A 370 -10.66 7.64 13.26
C VAL A 370 -11.51 8.75 12.65
N ARG A 371 -11.16 10.01 12.92
CA ARG A 371 -11.90 11.17 12.40
C ARG A 371 -10.95 12.29 12.04
N GLY A 372 -11.30 13.07 11.04
CA GLY A 372 -10.42 14.15 10.61
C GLY A 372 -10.97 14.98 9.48
N ILE A 373 -10.10 15.84 8.98
CA ILE A 373 -10.37 16.74 7.85
C ILE A 373 -9.17 16.72 6.93
N ASN A 374 -9.44 16.57 5.63
CA ASN A 374 -8.47 16.72 4.54
C ASN A 374 -8.70 18.05 3.85
N PHE A 375 -7.63 18.78 3.56
CA PHE A 375 -7.62 19.92 2.65
C PHE A 375 -6.64 19.68 1.53
N GLU A 376 -7.05 19.96 0.30
CA GLU A 376 -6.19 19.88 -0.87
C GLU A 376 -6.40 21.11 -1.75
N ALA A 377 -5.30 21.69 -2.24
CA ALA A 377 -5.31 22.82 -3.14
C ALA A 377 -4.38 22.56 -4.33
N LYS A 378 -4.88 22.80 -5.52
CA LYS A 378 -4.10 22.74 -6.76
C LYS A 378 -4.30 24.02 -7.57
N ALA A 379 -3.18 24.60 -8.01
CA ALA A 379 -3.16 25.68 -8.98
C ALA A 379 -2.33 25.25 -10.18
N ALA A 380 -2.92 25.21 -11.36
CA ALA A 380 -2.27 24.75 -12.58
C ALA A 380 -2.38 25.82 -13.68
N LEU A 381 -1.27 26.09 -14.37
CA LEU A 381 -1.24 26.87 -15.61
C LEU A 381 -1.54 25.97 -16.82
N ASP A 382 -1.04 24.75 -16.76
CA ASP A 382 -1.21 23.67 -17.74
C ASP A 382 -0.89 22.32 -17.05
N PRO A 383 -0.97 21.16 -17.76
CA PRO A 383 -0.68 19.85 -17.15
C PRO A 383 0.73 19.68 -16.57
N ASP A 384 1.71 20.41 -17.09
CA ASP A 384 3.12 20.28 -16.72
C ASP A 384 3.55 21.34 -15.68
N ASN A 385 2.81 22.44 -15.57
CA ASN A 385 3.12 23.58 -14.70
C ASN A 385 2.04 23.75 -13.64
N TYR A 386 2.28 23.21 -12.46
CA TYR A 386 1.32 23.27 -11.36
C TYR A 386 1.99 23.20 -9.98
N ILE A 387 1.27 23.72 -8.98
CA ILE A 387 1.52 23.49 -7.56
C ILE A 387 0.32 22.78 -6.97
N GLN A 388 0.57 21.80 -6.13
CA GLN A 388 -0.44 21.07 -5.36
C GLN A 388 0.04 20.90 -3.93
N ALA A 389 -0.84 21.10 -2.97
CA ALA A 389 -0.57 20.87 -1.56
C ALA A 389 -1.78 20.18 -0.92
N GLY A 390 -1.52 19.25 -0.03
CA GLY A 390 -2.52 18.57 0.76
C GLY A 390 -2.13 18.55 2.23
N TYR A 391 -3.11 18.65 3.11
CA TYR A 391 -2.93 18.60 4.55
C TYR A 391 -4.08 17.84 5.20
N THR A 392 -3.73 16.93 6.11
CA THR A 392 -4.68 16.16 6.91
C THR A 392 -4.46 16.43 8.38
N TYR A 393 -5.56 16.72 9.06
CA TYR A 393 -5.67 16.60 10.51
C TYR A 393 -6.56 15.42 10.84
N GLN A 394 -6.07 14.49 11.65
CA GLN A 394 -6.85 13.34 12.12
C GLN A 394 -6.66 13.09 13.61
N ARG A 395 -7.63 12.41 14.20
CA ARG A 395 -7.55 11.86 15.55
C ARG A 395 -7.94 10.40 15.51
N SER A 396 -6.99 9.53 15.88
CA SER A 396 -7.16 8.07 15.93
C SER A 396 -7.11 7.63 17.39
N THR A 397 -8.23 7.09 17.91
CA THR A 397 -8.32 6.72 19.33
C THR A 397 -9.07 5.41 19.52
N TYR A 398 -8.63 4.58 20.43
CA TYR A 398 -9.42 3.47 20.95
C TYR A 398 -10.62 3.99 21.75
N LYS A 399 -11.72 3.23 21.79
CA LYS A 399 -12.88 3.53 22.64
C LYS A 399 -12.52 3.45 24.13
N GLU A 400 -11.62 2.54 24.49
CA GLU A 400 -11.05 2.37 25.83
C GLU A 400 -9.52 2.50 25.77
N ALA A 401 -8.90 2.88 26.88
CA ALA A 401 -7.45 2.93 26.96
C ALA A 401 -6.87 1.50 27.00
N MET A 402 -5.92 1.22 26.13
CA MET A 402 -5.30 -0.08 25.94
C MET A 402 -3.94 -0.13 26.62
N SER A 403 -3.61 -1.30 27.19
CA SER A 403 -2.26 -1.60 27.66
C SER A 403 -1.36 -1.90 26.47
N TRP A 404 -0.22 -1.22 26.37
CA TRP A 404 0.69 -1.36 25.25
C TRP A 404 2.00 -2.08 25.60
N SER A 405 2.25 -2.36 26.88
CA SER A 405 3.38 -3.14 27.44
C SER A 405 2.93 -3.92 28.65
N THR A 406 3.70 -4.91 29.12
CA THR A 406 3.46 -5.70 30.34
C THR A 406 4.17 -5.13 31.57
N GLY A 407 5.04 -4.15 31.45
CA GLY A 407 5.79 -3.55 32.55
C GLY A 407 4.91 -2.91 33.64
N ALA A 408 5.37 -2.91 34.86
CA ALA A 408 4.59 -2.42 36.03
C ALA A 408 4.32 -0.91 36.00
N SER A 409 5.13 -0.13 35.27
CA SER A 409 4.99 1.31 35.12
C SER A 409 3.96 1.74 34.07
N GLN A 410 3.20 0.80 33.48
CA GLN A 410 2.31 1.04 32.36
C GLN A 410 1.24 2.07 32.63
N ALA A 411 1.25 3.15 31.87
CA ALA A 411 0.06 3.94 31.63
C ALA A 411 -0.71 3.36 30.44
N LYS A 412 -2.01 3.14 30.59
CA LYS A 412 -2.90 2.81 29.47
C LYS A 412 -3.01 4.01 28.54
N GLU A 413 -2.89 3.80 27.25
CA GLU A 413 -3.01 4.85 26.23
C GLU A 413 -4.29 4.64 25.40
N LYS A 414 -4.97 5.74 25.13
CA LYS A 414 -6.18 5.77 24.31
C LYS A 414 -5.90 6.14 22.85
N ARG A 415 -4.82 6.87 22.59
CA ARG A 415 -4.39 7.20 21.22
C ARG A 415 -3.87 5.95 20.52
N MET A 416 -4.18 5.80 19.26
CA MET A 416 -3.56 4.75 18.44
C MET A 416 -2.09 5.11 18.22
N LEU A 417 -1.21 4.16 18.51
CA LEU A 417 0.24 4.33 18.37
C LEU A 417 0.63 4.37 16.90
N ARG A 418 1.77 4.99 16.57
CA ARG A 418 2.32 5.14 15.22
C ARG A 418 1.36 5.83 14.23
N SER A 419 0.50 6.71 14.73
CA SER A 419 -0.48 7.44 13.94
C SER A 419 -0.32 8.94 14.21
N PRO A 420 0.27 9.71 13.27
CA PRO A 420 0.40 11.15 13.43
C PRO A 420 -0.95 11.83 13.30
N ASP A 421 -1.20 12.84 14.16
CA ASP A 421 -2.43 13.64 14.09
C ASP A 421 -2.39 14.64 12.90
N HIS A 422 -1.20 15.00 12.42
CA HIS A 422 -0.98 15.98 11.36
C HIS A 422 -0.01 15.43 10.31
N TYR A 423 -0.39 15.50 9.04
CA TYR A 423 0.52 15.19 7.94
C TYR A 423 0.08 15.88 6.65
N GLY A 424 0.98 15.96 5.69
CA GLY A 424 0.68 16.63 4.45
C GLY A 424 1.78 16.49 3.40
N TYR A 425 1.53 17.10 2.26
CA TYR A 425 2.47 17.11 1.17
C TYR A 425 2.40 18.41 0.36
N VAL A 426 3.49 18.70 -0.35
CA VAL A 426 3.55 19.74 -1.36
C VAL A 426 4.26 19.20 -2.60
N SER A 427 3.78 19.58 -3.76
CA SER A 427 4.41 19.26 -5.05
C SER A 427 4.35 20.48 -5.97
N LEU A 428 5.51 20.91 -6.43
CA LEU A 428 5.66 21.94 -7.47
C LEU A 428 6.30 21.29 -8.68
N ASN A 429 5.63 21.38 -9.82
CA ASN A 429 6.12 20.89 -11.09
C ASN A 429 6.14 22.04 -12.09
N GLY A 430 7.20 22.11 -12.88
CA GLY A 430 7.36 23.15 -13.87
C GLY A 430 8.24 22.73 -15.03
N SER A 431 7.93 23.28 -16.20
CA SER A 431 8.72 23.17 -17.43
C SER A 431 9.23 24.55 -17.82
N PRO A 432 10.33 25.03 -17.16
CA PRO A 432 10.85 26.38 -17.37
C PRO A 432 11.41 26.58 -18.77
N ALA A 433 11.73 25.52 -19.51
CA ALA A 433 12.13 25.53 -20.91
C ALA A 433 11.60 24.29 -21.63
N LYS A 434 11.55 24.33 -22.96
CA LYS A 434 10.93 23.28 -23.81
C LYS A 434 11.41 21.86 -23.55
N SER A 435 12.64 21.66 -23.09
CA SER A 435 13.21 20.32 -22.81
C SER A 435 13.58 20.13 -21.35
N LEU A 436 13.39 21.15 -20.51
CA LEU A 436 13.75 21.13 -19.10
C LEU A 436 12.51 21.03 -18.24
N SER A 437 12.45 20.03 -17.37
CA SER A 437 11.44 19.92 -16.34
C SER A 437 12.07 19.90 -14.95
N ALA A 438 11.40 20.54 -14.01
CA ALA A 438 11.80 20.63 -12.61
C ALA A 438 10.64 20.21 -11.71
N SER A 439 10.96 19.45 -10.66
CA SER A 439 10.00 19.05 -9.64
C SER A 439 10.60 19.26 -8.25
N VAL A 440 9.80 19.88 -7.38
CA VAL A 440 10.08 19.97 -5.94
C VAL A 440 8.92 19.31 -5.24
N TYR A 441 9.20 18.39 -4.35
CA TYR A 441 8.16 17.71 -3.58
C TYR A 441 8.59 17.59 -2.13
N GLY A 442 7.62 17.67 -1.25
CA GLY A 442 7.86 17.52 0.19
C GLY A 442 6.73 16.76 0.85
N THR A 443 7.06 15.98 1.87
CA THR A 443 6.10 15.35 2.77
C THR A 443 6.37 15.79 4.20
N PHE A 444 5.30 16.20 4.89
CA PHE A 444 5.30 16.56 6.29
C PHE A 444 4.64 15.46 7.09
N SER A 445 5.27 15.03 8.17
CA SER A 445 4.71 14.16 9.20
C SER A 445 4.83 14.83 10.55
N GLY A 446 3.71 15.06 11.21
CA GLY A 446 3.65 15.59 12.56
C GLY A 446 4.14 14.58 13.60
N SER A 447 4.18 15.01 14.86
CA SER A 447 4.50 14.13 15.98
C SER A 447 3.47 13.00 16.13
N MET A 448 3.92 11.85 16.62
CA MET A 448 3.09 10.70 16.97
C MET A 448 3.67 9.97 18.17
N LEU A 449 2.84 9.21 18.88
CA LEU A 449 3.31 8.31 19.91
C LEU A 449 3.82 7.02 19.30
N VAL A 450 5.02 6.62 19.69
CA VAL A 450 5.61 5.33 19.33
C VAL A 450 6.01 4.59 20.60
N PRO A 451 5.75 3.27 20.69
CA PRO A 451 6.27 2.45 21.76
C PRO A 451 7.76 2.18 21.52
N HIS A 452 8.51 2.12 22.58
CA HIS A 452 9.91 1.74 22.62
C HIS A 452 10.05 0.66 23.68
N TYR A 453 10.34 -0.55 23.22
CA TYR A 453 10.43 -1.75 24.05
C TYR A 453 11.89 -2.04 24.42
N PHE A 454 12.07 -2.53 25.63
CA PHE A 454 13.36 -2.91 26.18
C PHE A 454 13.38 -4.36 26.61
N GLU A 455 14.57 -4.91 26.88
CA GLU A 455 14.73 -6.26 27.43
C GLU A 455 13.95 -6.44 28.74
N ASN A 456 13.97 -5.40 29.60
CA ASN A 456 13.14 -5.36 30.80
C ASN A 456 11.87 -4.54 30.51
N PRO A 457 10.66 -5.13 30.51
CA PRO A 457 9.40 -4.43 30.22
C PRO A 457 9.09 -3.26 31.18
N ASP A 458 9.68 -3.22 32.39
CA ASP A 458 9.53 -2.07 33.30
C ASP A 458 10.20 -0.80 32.78
N ASP A 459 11.13 -0.92 31.84
CA ASP A 459 11.82 0.19 31.18
C ASP A 459 11.08 0.67 29.93
N ASP A 460 10.05 -0.04 29.48
CA ASP A 460 9.25 0.31 28.31
C ASP A 460 8.64 1.70 28.45
N ARG A 461 8.63 2.45 27.36
CA ARG A 461 8.11 3.83 27.36
C ARG A 461 7.44 4.21 26.05
N LEU A 462 6.47 5.09 26.14
CA LEU A 462 5.94 5.82 25.00
C LEU A 462 6.77 7.08 24.75
N LYS A 463 7.15 7.26 23.51
CA LYS A 463 7.86 8.45 23.07
C LYS A 463 7.01 9.24 22.07
N GLU A 464 6.94 10.55 22.27
CA GLU A 464 6.42 11.46 21.25
C GLU A 464 7.53 11.83 20.27
N THR A 465 7.32 11.51 18.98
CA THR A 465 8.32 11.76 17.94
C THR A 465 8.38 13.25 17.61
N PRO A 466 9.52 13.76 17.10
CA PRO A 466 9.55 15.08 16.49
C PRO A 466 8.74 15.09 15.18
N CYS A 467 8.48 16.27 14.65
CA CYS A 467 7.94 16.44 13.30
C CYS A 467 9.05 16.23 12.26
N PHE A 468 8.68 15.69 11.09
CA PHE A 468 9.59 15.48 9.97
C PHE A 468 9.11 16.19 8.72
N PHE A 469 10.06 16.66 7.94
CA PHE A 469 9.82 17.20 6.61
C PHE A 469 10.84 16.61 5.62
N ASP A 470 10.39 15.72 4.74
CA ASP A 470 11.19 15.12 3.68
C ASP A 470 11.00 15.95 2.40
N LEU A 471 12.05 16.68 2.00
CA LEU A 471 12.05 17.54 0.81
C LEU A 471 12.90 16.89 -0.29
N GLY A 472 12.36 16.79 -1.49
CA GLY A 472 13.09 16.30 -2.66
C GLY A 472 13.04 17.29 -3.83
N ILE A 473 14.11 17.31 -4.61
CA ILE A 473 14.26 18.12 -5.82
C ILE A 473 14.74 17.24 -6.96
N LYS A 474 14.12 17.37 -8.13
CA LYS A 474 14.51 16.66 -9.34
C LYS A 474 14.49 17.59 -10.54
N LEU A 475 15.53 17.52 -11.34
CA LEU A 475 15.64 18.14 -12.67
C LEU A 475 15.72 17.06 -13.74
N SER A 476 15.12 17.28 -14.88
CA SER A 476 15.19 16.36 -16.02
C SER A 476 15.32 17.17 -17.32
N TYR A 477 16.17 16.68 -18.22
CA TYR A 477 16.41 17.30 -19.51
C TYR A 477 16.23 16.30 -20.65
N ASP A 478 15.37 16.62 -21.62
CA ASP A 478 15.07 15.79 -22.78
C ASP A 478 15.95 16.14 -23.96
N ILE A 479 16.63 15.15 -24.53
CA ILE A 479 17.53 15.24 -25.67
C ILE A 479 16.95 14.39 -26.81
N ALA A 480 16.53 15.03 -27.90
CA ALA A 480 16.10 14.32 -29.09
C ALA A 480 17.33 13.74 -29.82
N LEU A 481 17.58 12.44 -29.71
CA LEU A 481 18.70 11.77 -30.40
C LEU A 481 18.38 11.56 -31.88
N THR A 482 17.14 11.19 -32.16
CA THR A 482 16.60 11.04 -33.50
C THR A 482 15.15 11.52 -33.54
N ARG A 483 14.50 11.47 -34.71
CA ARG A 483 13.05 11.77 -34.83
C ARG A 483 12.17 10.82 -34.02
N ARG A 484 12.68 9.64 -33.61
CA ARG A 484 11.91 8.59 -32.92
C ARG A 484 12.45 8.28 -31.52
N VAL A 485 13.68 8.68 -31.21
CA VAL A 485 14.33 8.33 -29.94
C VAL A 485 14.65 9.59 -29.16
N THR A 486 14.10 9.65 -27.96
CA THR A 486 14.39 10.69 -26.95
C THR A 486 15.19 10.08 -25.81
N MET A 487 16.27 10.72 -25.42
CA MET A 487 17.01 10.43 -24.20
C MET A 487 16.65 11.48 -23.16
N GLN A 488 16.21 11.08 -22.00
CA GLN A 488 16.03 11.94 -20.84
C GLN A 488 17.16 11.69 -19.85
N VAL A 489 17.87 12.74 -19.47
CA VAL A 489 18.83 12.73 -18.36
C VAL A 489 18.18 13.42 -17.17
N SER A 490 18.26 12.84 -16.00
CA SER A 490 17.70 13.43 -14.77
C SER A 490 18.66 13.31 -13.61
N GLY A 491 18.63 14.30 -12.71
CA GLY A 491 19.37 14.30 -11.47
C GLY A 491 18.57 14.98 -10.37
N GLY A 492 18.88 14.65 -9.13
CA GLY A 492 18.17 15.26 -8.02
C GLY A 492 18.66 14.77 -6.66
N VAL A 493 18.03 15.29 -5.63
CA VAL A 493 18.29 14.96 -4.23
C VAL A 493 16.97 14.65 -3.55
N LYS A 494 16.88 13.51 -2.88
CA LYS A 494 15.80 13.14 -1.95
C LYS A 494 16.24 13.48 -0.55
N ASN A 495 15.30 13.81 0.31
CA ASN A 495 15.53 14.20 1.69
C ASN A 495 16.66 15.23 1.82
N VAL A 496 16.53 16.36 1.10
CA VAL A 496 17.52 17.45 1.04
C VAL A 496 17.89 17.96 2.44
N LEU A 497 16.90 17.98 3.35
CA LEU A 497 17.07 18.46 4.71
C LEU A 497 17.70 17.43 5.66
N ASP A 498 17.93 16.22 5.17
CA ASP A 498 18.42 15.09 5.96
C ASP A 498 17.60 14.88 7.24
N SER A 499 16.28 14.93 7.08
CA SER A 499 15.29 14.79 8.15
C SER A 499 15.09 13.33 8.48
N PHE A 500 15.49 12.89 9.67
CA PHE A 500 15.39 11.49 10.10
C PHE A 500 15.40 11.35 11.63
N GLN A 501 15.10 10.14 12.11
CA GLN A 501 15.21 9.75 13.52
C GLN A 501 16.68 9.84 13.97
N LYS A 502 16.92 10.54 15.11
CA LYS A 502 18.27 10.74 15.65
C LYS A 502 18.63 9.80 16.81
N ASP A 503 17.63 9.19 17.41
CA ASP A 503 17.73 8.33 18.58
C ASP A 503 17.46 6.87 18.23
N ILE A 504 18.00 6.40 17.11
CA ILE A 504 17.95 5.00 16.70
C ILE A 504 18.73 4.16 17.73
N ASP A 505 18.14 3.05 18.15
CA ASP A 505 18.79 2.09 19.04
C ASP A 505 20.06 1.50 18.42
N ARG A 506 20.95 1.02 19.28
CA ARG A 506 22.26 0.50 18.88
C ARG A 506 22.47 -0.93 19.36
N GLY A 507 23.24 -1.67 18.56
CA GLY A 507 23.72 -2.99 18.91
C GLY A 507 22.66 -4.07 18.88
N LYS A 508 22.99 -5.22 19.47
CA LYS A 508 22.16 -6.42 19.40
C LYS A 508 20.91 -6.40 20.29
N THR A 509 20.84 -5.50 21.26
CA THR A 509 19.68 -5.37 22.17
C THR A 509 18.69 -4.30 21.70
N LYS A 510 18.84 -3.79 20.45
CA LYS A 510 17.95 -2.79 19.88
C LYS A 510 16.52 -3.31 19.71
N ASP A 511 15.55 -2.42 19.84
CA ASP A 511 14.18 -2.64 19.37
C ASP A 511 14.14 -2.38 17.86
N ALA A 512 14.13 -3.45 17.04
CA ALA A 512 14.04 -3.34 15.59
C ALA A 512 12.72 -2.67 15.13
N GLY A 513 11.70 -2.66 15.99
CA GLY A 513 10.45 -1.97 15.77
C GLY A 513 10.50 -0.47 16.10
N TYR A 514 11.51 0.03 16.83
CA TYR A 514 11.63 1.45 17.18
C TYR A 514 12.18 2.30 16.05
N ILE A 515 11.43 2.33 14.94
CA ILE A 515 11.77 3.10 13.74
C ILE A 515 10.62 4.05 13.42
N TYR A 516 10.93 5.33 13.13
CA TYR A 516 9.97 6.36 12.76
C TYR A 516 10.60 7.46 11.89
N GLY A 517 9.78 8.27 11.25
CA GLY A 517 10.23 9.33 10.34
C GLY A 517 10.66 8.82 8.96
N PRO A 518 11.33 9.65 8.15
CA PRO A 518 11.84 9.27 6.84
C PRO A 518 12.84 8.12 6.93
N ALA A 519 12.60 7.04 6.19
CA ALA A 519 13.44 5.86 6.23
C ALA A 519 14.82 6.08 5.60
N PHE A 520 14.93 6.96 4.58
CA PHE A 520 16.16 7.18 3.82
C PHE A 520 16.84 8.49 4.23
N PRO A 521 18.19 8.50 4.37
CA PRO A 521 18.97 9.71 4.52
C PRO A 521 18.93 10.55 3.24
N ARG A 522 19.63 11.69 3.25
CA ARG A 522 19.86 12.45 2.01
C ARG A 522 20.45 11.53 0.95
N THR A 523 19.79 11.49 -0.22
CA THR A 523 20.16 10.59 -1.31
C THR A 523 20.25 11.37 -2.61
N PHE A 524 21.41 11.39 -3.23
CA PHE A 524 21.64 11.93 -4.56
C PHE A 524 21.26 10.87 -5.59
N HIS A 525 20.55 11.25 -6.64
CA HIS A 525 20.17 10.30 -7.68
C HIS A 525 20.40 10.87 -9.07
N PHE A 526 20.80 9.98 -9.96
CA PHE A 526 20.97 10.24 -11.38
C PHE A 526 20.20 9.19 -12.19
N GLY A 527 19.60 9.62 -13.29
CA GLY A 527 18.83 8.72 -14.15
C GLY A 527 18.99 9.02 -15.62
N VAL A 528 18.97 7.96 -16.42
CA VAL A 528 18.91 8.04 -17.89
C VAL A 528 17.74 7.19 -18.36
N ARG A 529 16.93 7.75 -19.27
CA ARG A 529 15.79 7.06 -19.89
C ARG A 529 15.84 7.24 -21.39
N PHE A 530 15.75 6.15 -22.12
CA PHE A 530 15.54 6.15 -23.58
C PHE A 530 14.07 5.80 -23.86
N THR A 531 13.44 6.55 -24.72
CA THR A 531 12.04 6.32 -25.16
C THR A 531 11.96 6.40 -26.68
N MET A 532 11.30 5.39 -27.28
CA MET A 532 11.03 5.29 -28.71
C MET A 532 9.54 5.12 -28.96
#